data_0bb8be64f339a1fc2ee17441f192217f
#
_entry.id   0bb8be64f339a1fc2ee17441f192217f
#
_cell.length_a   1.000
_cell.length_b   1.000
_cell.length_c   1.000
_cell.angle_alpha   90.00
_cell.angle_beta   90.00
_cell.angle_gamma   90.00
#
_symmetry.space_group_name_H-M   'P 1'
#
loop_
_entity.id
_entity.type
_entity.pdbx_description
1 polymer ?
#
loop_
_entity_poly.entity_id
_entity_poly.type
_entity_poly.pdbx_seq_one_letter_code
_entity_poly.pdbx_strand_id
1 'polypeptide(L)'
;MYANATQTSQSIIPAIGRILMATIFVFSGVGKALAPEATLGYIQSVGLPFASLALVGAIAIEIGGGALLALGYKTRLVAAGLAVFSLVTALVFHNAIGDQNQLIHLLKNVAMAGGLLQVVAFGAGAWSLDAAAGRKAAPLAA
;
A
#
# COMPACT_ATOMS: atom_id res chain seq x y z
N MET A 1 -16.26 24.77 -32.94
CA MET A 1 -16.21 25.55 -31.70
C MET A 1 -16.64 24.62 -30.58
N TYR A 2 -15.71 24.03 -29.85
CA TYR A 2 -15.76 23.37 -28.52
C TYR A 2 -14.48 22.56 -28.35
N ALA A 3 -13.37 23.30 -28.28
CA ALA A 3 -12.14 22.75 -27.71
C ALA A 3 -12.04 23.28 -26.28
N ASN A 4 -12.77 22.71 -25.35
CA ASN A 4 -12.42 22.75 -23.95
C ASN A 4 -11.70 21.44 -23.65
N ALA A 5 -10.39 21.43 -23.95
CA ALA A 5 -9.49 20.55 -23.25
C ALA A 5 -9.72 20.83 -21.76
N THR A 6 -10.38 19.90 -21.09
CA THR A 6 -10.39 19.79 -19.64
C THR A 6 -8.91 19.77 -19.21
N GLN A 7 -8.40 20.92 -18.78
CA GLN A 7 -7.19 20.95 -17.99
C GLN A 7 -7.52 20.11 -16.77
N THR A 8 -7.16 18.85 -16.81
CA THR A 8 -7.12 18.00 -15.63
C THR A 8 -6.22 18.73 -14.64
N SER A 9 -6.86 19.41 -13.71
CA SER A 9 -6.18 20.05 -12.59
C SER A 9 -5.16 19.03 -12.07
N GLN A 10 -3.87 19.38 -12.07
CA GLN A 10 -2.80 18.51 -11.58
C GLN A 10 -2.90 18.50 -10.04
N SER A 11 -3.99 17.90 -9.54
CA SER A 11 -4.27 17.83 -8.12
C SER A 11 -3.16 17.08 -7.39
N ILE A 12 -2.68 17.66 -6.31
CA ILE A 12 -1.73 17.03 -5.39
C ILE A 12 -2.41 16.00 -4.47
N ILE A 13 -3.74 16.01 -4.38
CA ILE A 13 -4.52 15.16 -3.47
C ILE A 13 -4.21 13.67 -3.63
N PRO A 14 -4.10 13.09 -4.85
CA PRO A 14 -3.72 11.69 -5.01
C PRO A 14 -2.34 11.37 -4.43
N ALA A 15 -1.39 12.29 -4.53
CA ALA A 15 -0.06 12.10 -3.96
C ALA A 15 -0.11 12.11 -2.42
N ILE A 16 -0.85 13.05 -1.83
CA ILE A 16 -1.06 13.10 -0.38
C ILE A 16 -1.72 11.81 0.11
N GLY A 17 -2.79 11.35 -0.55
CA GLY A 17 -3.48 10.10 -0.18
C GLY A 17 -2.56 8.88 -0.22
N ARG A 18 -1.71 8.76 -1.26
CA ARG A 18 -0.72 7.67 -1.36
C ARG A 18 0.32 7.73 -0.25
N ILE A 19 0.84 8.92 0.06
CA ILE A 19 1.82 9.10 1.13
C ILE A 19 1.22 8.74 2.49
N LEU A 20 0.00 9.17 2.78
CA LEU A 20 -0.69 8.81 4.02
C LEU A 20 -0.91 7.30 4.14
N MET A 21 -1.33 6.63 3.07
CA MET A 21 -1.44 5.17 3.07
C MET A 21 -0.08 4.47 3.17
N ALA A 22 0.94 4.97 2.49
CA ALA A 22 2.28 4.41 2.54
C ALA A 22 2.90 4.49 3.94
N THR A 23 2.58 5.53 4.70
CA THR A 23 3.13 5.76 6.05
C THR A 23 2.84 4.58 6.98
N ILE A 24 1.62 4.02 6.96
CA ILE A 24 1.28 2.90 7.84
C ILE A 24 2.10 1.64 7.49
N PHE A 25 2.30 1.36 6.20
CA PHE A 25 3.09 0.21 5.77
C PHE A 25 4.56 0.37 6.16
N VAL A 26 5.17 1.50 5.83
CA VAL A 26 6.58 1.76 6.16
C VAL A 26 6.79 1.72 7.68
N PHE A 27 5.93 2.38 8.44
CA PHE A 27 6.01 2.37 9.91
C PHE A 27 5.88 0.96 10.48
N SER A 28 4.94 0.17 9.98
CA SER A 28 4.73 -1.21 10.39
C SER A 28 5.92 -2.11 10.05
N GLY A 29 6.44 -2.00 8.82
CA GLY A 29 7.61 -2.77 8.38
C GLY A 29 8.87 -2.43 9.15
N VAL A 30 9.12 -1.13 9.42
CA VAL A 30 10.23 -0.68 10.25
C VAL A 30 10.09 -1.20 11.69
N GLY A 31 8.90 -1.15 12.27
CA GLY A 31 8.65 -1.70 13.60
C GLY A 31 8.99 -3.19 13.70
N LYS A 32 8.59 -3.99 12.68
CA LYS A 32 8.96 -5.42 12.58
C LYS A 32 10.46 -5.63 12.44
N ALA A 33 11.14 -4.80 11.67
CA ALA A 33 12.59 -4.89 11.48
C ALA A 33 13.38 -4.54 12.77
N LEU A 34 12.85 -3.63 13.58
CA LEU A 34 13.47 -3.23 14.86
C LEU A 34 13.20 -4.21 16.00
N ALA A 35 12.09 -4.96 15.96
CA ALA A 35 11.71 -5.95 16.96
C ALA A 35 11.33 -7.30 16.30
N PRO A 36 12.25 -7.95 15.58
CA PRO A 36 11.93 -9.14 14.80
C PRO A 36 11.50 -10.33 15.66
N GLU A 37 12.07 -10.50 16.85
CA GLU A 37 11.77 -11.62 17.74
C GLU A 37 10.33 -11.57 18.25
N ALA A 38 9.84 -10.39 18.64
CA ALA A 38 8.47 -10.20 19.10
C ALA A 38 7.47 -10.51 17.97
N THR A 39 7.76 -10.04 16.76
CA THR A 39 6.91 -10.32 15.60
C THR A 39 6.95 -11.80 15.20
N LEU A 40 8.14 -12.41 15.23
CA LEU A 40 8.30 -13.83 14.94
C LEU A 40 7.48 -14.70 15.92
N GLY A 41 7.56 -14.39 17.22
CA GLY A 41 6.77 -15.07 18.24
C GLY A 41 5.27 -14.93 17.99
N TYR A 42 4.80 -13.76 17.56
CA TYR A 42 3.40 -13.56 17.21
C TYR A 42 2.96 -14.37 15.97
N ILE A 43 3.79 -14.40 14.91
CA ILE A 43 3.53 -15.20 13.72
C ILE A 43 3.45 -16.70 14.07
N GLN A 44 4.34 -17.18 14.94
CA GLN A 44 4.32 -18.57 15.41
C GLN A 44 3.07 -18.88 16.24
N SER A 45 2.62 -17.94 17.08
CA SER A 45 1.44 -18.14 17.94
C SER A 45 0.14 -18.31 17.16
N VAL A 46 0.03 -17.77 15.96
CA VAL A 46 -1.11 -17.97 15.05
C VAL A 46 -0.97 -19.22 14.19
N GLY A 47 0.11 -20.00 14.36
CA GLY A 47 0.32 -21.27 13.66
C GLY A 47 0.73 -21.13 12.18
N LEU A 48 1.23 -19.97 11.76
CA LEU A 48 1.66 -19.79 10.38
C LEU A 48 2.95 -20.57 10.11
N PRO A 49 2.99 -21.46 9.09
CA PRO A 49 4.21 -22.17 8.73
C PRO A 49 5.26 -21.20 8.17
N PHE A 50 6.54 -21.59 8.27
CA PHE A 50 7.66 -20.78 7.78
C PHE A 50 7.69 -19.35 8.32
N ALA A 51 7.46 -19.18 9.62
CA ALA A 51 7.29 -17.87 10.28
C ALA A 51 8.42 -16.87 9.98
N SER A 52 9.68 -17.32 9.92
CA SER A 52 10.82 -16.45 9.57
C SER A 52 10.74 -15.92 8.14
N LEU A 53 10.32 -16.75 7.19
CA LEU A 53 10.13 -16.34 5.80
C LEU A 53 8.94 -15.37 5.68
N ALA A 54 7.86 -15.63 6.40
CA ALA A 54 6.70 -14.74 6.47
C ALA A 54 7.08 -13.37 7.05
N LEU A 55 7.92 -13.33 8.09
CA LEU A 55 8.42 -12.08 8.69
C LEU A 55 9.25 -11.27 7.69
N VAL A 56 10.25 -11.91 7.05
CA VAL A 56 11.11 -11.23 6.05
C VAL A 56 10.26 -10.74 4.87
N GLY A 57 9.34 -11.56 4.38
CA GLY A 57 8.43 -11.19 3.30
C GLY A 57 7.54 -10.00 3.68
N ALA A 58 6.99 -9.99 4.89
CA ALA A 58 6.18 -8.88 5.39
C ALA A 58 6.98 -7.57 5.46
N ILE A 59 8.19 -7.60 6.03
CA ILE A 59 9.07 -6.42 6.09
C ILE A 59 9.38 -5.89 4.69
N ALA A 60 9.73 -6.78 3.75
CA ALA A 60 10.04 -6.39 2.38
C ALA A 60 8.82 -5.78 1.65
N ILE A 61 7.65 -6.37 1.79
CA ILE A 61 6.39 -5.86 1.20
C ILE A 61 6.01 -4.52 1.82
N GLU A 62 6.07 -4.39 3.13
CA GLU A 62 5.64 -3.19 3.85
C GLU A 62 6.60 -2.01 3.60
N ILE A 63 7.91 -2.20 3.74
CA ILE A 63 8.87 -1.12 3.50
C ILE A 63 9.00 -0.85 2.00
N GLY A 64 9.25 -1.87 1.20
CA GLY A 64 9.43 -1.74 -0.25
C GLY A 64 8.16 -1.28 -0.96
N GLY A 65 7.04 -1.96 -0.70
CA GLY A 65 5.75 -1.60 -1.28
C GLY A 65 5.27 -0.23 -0.82
N GLY A 66 5.43 0.10 0.47
CA GLY A 66 5.11 1.43 1.00
C GLY A 66 5.93 2.54 0.35
N ALA A 67 7.25 2.36 0.22
CA ALA A 67 8.11 3.33 -0.45
C ALA A 67 7.73 3.53 -1.93
N LEU A 68 7.50 2.44 -2.67
CA LEU A 68 7.07 2.50 -4.07
C LEU A 68 5.71 3.16 -4.23
N LEU A 69 4.77 2.90 -3.31
CA LEU A 69 3.46 3.55 -3.29
C LEU A 69 3.60 5.06 -3.06
N ALA A 70 4.42 5.49 -2.10
CA ALA A 70 4.67 6.90 -1.81
C ALA A 70 5.25 7.63 -3.02
N LEU A 71 6.27 7.04 -3.67
CA LEU A 71 6.92 7.58 -4.87
C LEU A 71 6.01 7.55 -6.11
N GLY A 72 4.98 6.72 -6.11
CA GLY A 72 4.09 6.55 -7.27
C GLY A 72 4.79 5.83 -8.42
N TYR A 73 5.52 4.75 -8.13
CA TYR A 73 6.20 3.92 -9.12
C TYR A 73 5.49 2.57 -9.27
N LYS A 74 5.15 2.21 -10.51
CA LYS A 74 4.30 1.04 -10.83
C LYS A 74 3.08 0.97 -9.92
N THR A 75 2.48 2.11 -9.69
CA THR A 75 1.58 2.42 -8.57
C THR A 75 0.39 1.48 -8.51
N ARG A 76 -0.24 1.17 -9.65
CA ARG A 76 -1.40 0.27 -9.68
C ARG A 76 -1.05 -1.15 -9.24
N LEU A 77 0.09 -1.66 -9.70
CA LEU A 77 0.55 -3.00 -9.33
C LEU A 77 0.92 -3.07 -7.84
N VAL A 78 1.68 -2.09 -7.36
CA VAL A 78 2.08 -1.98 -5.96
C VAL A 78 0.84 -1.86 -5.05
N ALA A 79 -0.10 -0.99 -5.41
CA ALA A 79 -1.34 -0.82 -4.65
C ALA A 79 -2.18 -2.11 -4.62
N ALA A 80 -2.27 -2.84 -5.73
CA ALA A 80 -2.96 -4.14 -5.76
C ALA A 80 -2.30 -5.15 -4.84
N GLY A 81 -0.97 -5.26 -4.87
CA GLY A 81 -0.21 -6.14 -3.99
C GLY A 81 -0.40 -5.82 -2.51
N LEU A 82 -0.34 -4.53 -2.15
CA LEU A 82 -0.57 -4.07 -0.77
C LEU A 82 -2.02 -4.27 -0.32
N ALA A 83 -3.00 -4.13 -1.22
CA ALA A 83 -4.40 -4.41 -0.91
C ALA A 83 -4.62 -5.89 -0.57
N VAL A 84 -4.07 -6.79 -1.40
CA VAL A 84 -4.12 -8.25 -1.13
C VAL A 84 -3.39 -8.57 0.18
N PHE A 85 -2.20 -8.02 0.39
CA PHE A 85 -1.43 -8.20 1.63
C PHE A 85 -2.24 -7.76 2.87
N SER A 86 -2.91 -6.59 2.80
CA SER A 86 -3.74 -6.08 3.90
C SER A 86 -4.91 -7.03 4.22
N LEU A 87 -5.59 -7.56 3.20
CA LEU A 87 -6.70 -8.50 3.40
C LEU A 87 -6.22 -9.83 3.97
N VAL A 88 -5.10 -10.36 3.46
CA VAL A 88 -4.52 -11.62 3.96
C VAL A 88 -4.10 -11.46 5.42
N THR A 89 -3.39 -10.39 5.77
CA THR A 89 -2.96 -10.15 7.14
C THR A 89 -4.15 -9.90 8.08
N ALA A 90 -5.21 -9.24 7.62
CA ALA A 90 -6.44 -9.08 8.38
C ALA A 90 -7.05 -10.44 8.75
N LEU A 91 -7.18 -11.33 7.78
CA LEU A 91 -7.80 -12.64 7.99
C LEU A 91 -6.93 -13.58 8.83
N VAL A 92 -5.60 -13.50 8.71
CA VAL A 92 -4.68 -14.37 9.44
C VAL A 92 -4.49 -13.92 10.89
N PHE A 93 -4.33 -12.60 11.11
CA PHE A 93 -3.89 -12.07 12.41
C PHE A 93 -5.00 -11.39 13.21
N HIS A 94 -6.14 -11.05 12.60
CA HIS A 94 -7.21 -10.28 13.22
C HIS A 94 -8.59 -10.92 13.05
N ASN A 95 -8.66 -12.24 13.17
CA ASN A 95 -9.90 -13.00 12.97
C ASN A 95 -10.73 -13.23 14.25
N ALA A 96 -10.21 -12.86 15.41
CA ALA A 96 -10.94 -12.95 16.69
C ALA A 96 -11.96 -11.81 16.81
N ILE A 97 -13.01 -11.83 15.98
CA ILE A 97 -14.02 -10.76 15.86
C ILE A 97 -14.85 -10.51 17.11
N GLY A 98 -14.83 -11.42 18.09
CA GLY A 98 -15.43 -11.22 19.40
C GLY A 98 -14.63 -10.27 20.30
N ASP A 99 -13.37 -10.03 20.00
CA ASP A 99 -12.54 -9.02 20.65
C ASP A 99 -12.61 -7.69 19.87
N GLN A 100 -13.03 -6.63 20.56
CA GLN A 100 -13.24 -5.33 19.92
C GLN A 100 -11.95 -4.77 19.29
N ASN A 101 -10.79 -4.98 19.92
CA ASN A 101 -9.52 -4.48 19.39
C ASN A 101 -9.13 -5.22 18.12
N GLN A 102 -9.31 -6.55 18.08
CA GLN A 102 -9.06 -7.37 16.90
C GLN A 102 -10.02 -7.00 15.76
N LEU A 103 -11.29 -6.78 16.06
CA LEU A 103 -12.27 -6.32 15.07
C LEU A 103 -11.87 -4.96 14.46
N ILE A 104 -11.40 -4.02 15.29
CA ILE A 104 -10.93 -2.71 14.80
C ILE A 104 -9.72 -2.89 13.87
N HIS A 105 -8.77 -3.77 14.21
CA HIS A 105 -7.62 -4.05 13.35
C HIS A 105 -8.04 -4.68 12.03
N LEU A 106 -8.98 -5.62 12.04
CA LEU A 106 -9.55 -6.21 10.82
C LEU A 106 -10.18 -5.13 9.94
N LEU A 107 -11.06 -4.29 10.51
CA LEU A 107 -11.73 -3.22 9.75
C LEU A 107 -10.77 -2.17 9.22
N LYS A 108 -9.70 -1.83 9.95
CA LYS A 108 -8.63 -0.94 9.45
C LYS A 108 -7.94 -1.51 8.21
N ASN A 109 -7.61 -2.80 8.22
CA ASN A 109 -7.00 -3.45 7.05
C ASN A 109 -7.96 -3.47 5.85
N VAL A 110 -9.26 -3.73 6.08
CA VAL A 110 -10.28 -3.67 5.03
C VAL A 110 -10.40 -2.24 4.47
N ALA A 111 -10.40 -1.22 5.32
CA ALA A 111 -10.44 0.18 4.89
C ALA A 111 -9.19 0.57 4.09
N MET A 112 -7.99 0.12 4.51
CA MET A 112 -6.75 0.33 3.76
C MET A 112 -6.81 -0.35 2.39
N ALA A 113 -7.29 -1.58 2.32
CA ALA A 113 -7.48 -2.28 1.05
C ALA A 113 -8.45 -1.53 0.13
N GLY A 114 -9.55 -1.00 0.67
CA GLY A 114 -10.50 -0.16 -0.06
C GLY A 114 -9.83 1.10 -0.63
N GLY A 115 -9.04 1.81 0.17
CA GLY A 115 -8.27 2.97 -0.29
C GLY A 115 -7.24 2.61 -1.38
N LEU A 116 -6.54 1.50 -1.23
CA LEU A 116 -5.59 1.00 -2.23
C LEU A 116 -6.28 0.61 -3.55
N LEU A 117 -7.49 0.05 -3.49
CA LEU A 117 -8.27 -0.25 -4.70
C LEU A 117 -8.66 1.02 -5.46
N GLN A 118 -8.90 2.15 -4.79
CA GLN A 118 -9.07 3.44 -5.45
C GLN A 118 -7.79 3.84 -6.22
N VAL A 119 -6.62 3.61 -5.64
CA VAL A 119 -5.34 3.85 -6.33
C VAL A 119 -5.15 2.91 -7.52
N VAL A 120 -5.57 1.64 -7.42
CA VAL A 120 -5.57 0.70 -8.55
C VAL A 120 -6.44 1.22 -9.69
N ALA A 121 -7.65 1.69 -9.38
CA ALA A 121 -8.61 2.16 -10.37
C ALA A 121 -8.16 3.47 -11.04
N PHE A 122 -7.76 4.46 -10.25
CA PHE A 122 -7.50 5.82 -10.74
C PHE A 122 -6.02 6.12 -11.00
N GLY A 123 -5.09 5.29 -10.51
CA GLY A 123 -3.65 5.45 -10.72
C GLY A 123 -2.97 6.41 -9.76
N ALA A 124 -1.73 6.77 -10.11
CA ALA A 124 -0.83 7.52 -9.24
C ALA A 124 -1.13 9.02 -9.12
N GLY A 125 -1.82 9.59 -10.08
CA GLY A 125 -1.96 11.05 -10.23
C GLY A 125 -0.71 11.72 -10.82
N ALA A 126 -0.82 13.02 -11.06
CA ALA A 126 0.20 13.81 -11.77
C ALA A 126 1.55 13.91 -11.02
N TRP A 127 1.51 13.89 -9.70
CA TRP A 127 2.67 13.96 -8.81
C TRP A 127 3.19 12.56 -8.48
N SER A 128 3.80 11.88 -9.48
CA SER A 128 4.28 10.50 -9.36
C SER A 128 5.39 10.21 -10.35
N LEU A 129 6.20 9.18 -10.07
CA LEU A 129 7.21 8.68 -11.00
C LEU A 129 6.56 8.07 -12.25
N ASP A 130 5.39 7.45 -12.14
CA ASP A 130 4.65 6.91 -13.29
C ASP A 130 4.27 8.03 -14.25
N ALA A 131 3.78 9.18 -13.75
CA ALA A 131 3.46 10.33 -14.59
C ALA A 131 4.71 10.99 -15.21
N ALA A 132 5.81 11.03 -14.47
CA ALA A 132 7.08 11.55 -14.99
C ALA A 132 7.63 10.69 -16.13
N ALA A 133 7.55 9.37 -16.01
CA ALA A 133 7.97 8.43 -17.05
C ALA A 133 7.08 8.54 -18.29
N GLY A 134 5.76 8.66 -18.13
CA GLY A 134 4.82 8.84 -19.23
C GLY A 134 5.06 10.13 -20.02
N ARG A 135 5.40 11.24 -19.34
CA ARG A 135 5.74 12.50 -20.02
C ARG A 135 7.02 12.42 -20.85
N LYS A 136 8.02 11.66 -20.40
CA LYS A 136 9.27 11.45 -21.14
C LYS A 136 9.10 10.57 -22.38
N ALA A 137 8.13 9.67 -22.35
CA ALA A 137 7.84 8.74 -23.46
C ALA A 137 6.96 9.37 -24.55
N ALA A 138 6.34 10.54 -24.31
CA ALA A 138 5.56 11.24 -25.31
C ALA A 138 6.51 11.84 -26.37
N PRO A 139 6.33 11.57 -27.70
CA PRO A 139 7.13 12.19 -28.74
C PRO A 139 6.95 13.70 -28.69
N LEU A 140 8.06 14.45 -28.86
CA LEU A 140 7.97 15.87 -29.17
C LEU A 140 7.17 16.00 -30.46
N ALA A 141 5.93 16.50 -30.36
CA ALA A 141 5.14 16.84 -31.54
C ALA A 141 5.93 17.96 -32.28
N ALA A 142 6.47 17.59 -33.44
CA ALA A 142 7.13 18.52 -34.35
C ALA A 142 6.08 19.40 -35.05
#